data_77e98b977daf90810b1e061ad1468606
#
_entry.id   77e98b977daf90810b1e061ad1468606
#
_cell.length_a   1.000
_cell.length_b   1.000
_cell.length_c   1.000
_cell.angle_alpha   90.00
_cell.angle_beta   90.00
_cell.angle_gamma   90.00
#
_symmetry.space_group_name_H-M   'P 1'
#
loop_
_entity.id
_entity.type
_entity.pdbx_description
1 polymer ?
#
loop_
_entity_poly.entity_id
_entity_poly.type
_entity_poly.pdbx_seq_one_letter_code
_entity_poly.pdbx_strand_id
1 'polypeptide(L)'
;MNIGLDVDGVLVDVRTFQLREGKRYFEKKFGISIKNPDMFEVQDVFECTKKQREAFWIKYIWKYCLKEPMTDNAAEVVNKLRKEGHKVIIITSRVHTTETGITGKLFRWMLKHWLKKNQLTYDDIIFCEEKGSGVDKLRVCRENNID
;
A
#
# COMPACT_ATOMS: atom_id res chain seq x y z
N MET A 1 -20.47 -0.86 13.14
CA MET A 1 -20.04 -0.33 11.84
C MET A 1 -19.15 -1.34 11.12
N ASN A 2 -19.18 -1.33 9.79
CA ASN A 2 -18.22 -2.04 8.96
C ASN A 2 -17.20 -1.01 8.43
N ILE A 3 -15.96 -1.15 8.82
CA ILE A 3 -14.90 -0.19 8.49
C ILE A 3 -14.00 -0.79 7.43
N GLY A 4 -13.91 -0.14 6.27
CA GLY A 4 -12.96 -0.48 5.21
C GLY A 4 -11.66 0.30 5.38
N LEU A 5 -10.53 -0.37 5.37
CA LEU A 5 -9.20 0.26 5.45
C LEU A 5 -8.35 -0.06 4.23
N ASP A 6 -7.82 0.98 3.61
CA ASP A 6 -6.76 0.82 2.61
C ASP A 6 -5.40 0.56 3.27
N VAL A 7 -4.45 0.09 2.50
CA VAL A 7 -3.10 -0.19 2.97
C VAL A 7 -2.15 0.95 2.61
N ASP A 8 -2.00 1.23 1.31
CA ASP A 8 -1.03 2.18 0.80
C ASP A 8 -1.52 3.62 0.99
N GLY A 9 -0.78 4.42 1.75
CA GLY A 9 -1.17 5.78 2.14
C GLY A 9 -2.06 5.87 3.39
N VAL A 10 -2.46 4.74 3.98
CA VAL A 10 -3.26 4.67 5.22
C VAL A 10 -2.50 3.91 6.30
N LEU A 11 -2.29 2.61 6.10
CA LEU A 11 -1.57 1.76 7.06
C LEU A 11 -0.05 1.84 6.88
N VAL A 12 0.43 2.26 5.72
CA VAL A 12 1.85 2.49 5.42
C VAL A 12 2.02 3.80 4.66
N ASP A 13 3.01 4.60 5.04
CA ASP A 13 3.31 5.88 4.39
C ASP A 13 4.15 5.66 3.13
N VAL A 14 3.48 5.38 2.02
CA VAL A 14 4.11 5.20 0.71
C VAL A 14 4.84 6.45 0.23
N ARG A 15 4.33 7.64 0.57
CA ARG A 15 4.94 8.92 0.17
C ARG A 15 6.30 9.12 0.82
N THR A 16 6.39 8.99 2.13
CA THR A 16 7.66 9.08 2.85
C THR A 16 8.65 8.03 2.36
N PHE A 17 8.20 6.80 2.09
CA PHE A 17 9.04 5.77 1.50
C PHE A 17 9.60 6.19 0.14
N GLN A 18 8.74 6.68 -0.77
CA GLN A 18 9.14 7.12 -2.12
C GLN A 18 10.13 8.29 -2.06
N LEU A 19 9.89 9.27 -1.20
CA LEU A 19 10.80 10.41 -1.03
C LEU A 19 12.17 9.95 -0.52
N ARG A 20 12.22 9.10 0.51
CA ARG A 20 13.46 8.64 1.14
C ARG A 20 14.29 7.75 0.20
N GLU A 21 13.69 6.70 -0.32
CA GLU A 21 14.39 5.74 -1.18
C GLU A 21 14.58 6.29 -2.60
N GLY A 22 13.60 7.03 -3.09
CA GLY A 22 13.66 7.67 -4.40
C GLY A 22 14.75 8.73 -4.48
N LYS A 23 14.90 9.59 -3.46
CA LYS A 23 16.00 10.56 -3.41
C LYS A 23 17.33 9.86 -3.63
N ARG A 24 17.62 8.82 -2.84
CA ARG A 24 18.89 8.08 -2.96
C ARG A 24 19.06 7.42 -4.33
N TYR A 25 17.99 6.86 -4.87
CA TYR A 25 18.03 6.12 -6.14
C TYR A 25 18.17 7.02 -7.34
N PHE A 26 17.32 8.04 -7.44
CA PHE A 26 17.26 8.91 -8.62
C PHE A 26 18.45 9.86 -8.70
N GLU A 27 18.88 10.43 -7.56
CA GLU A 27 20.07 11.29 -7.52
C GLU A 27 21.33 10.50 -7.91
N LYS A 28 21.54 9.31 -7.31
CA LYS A 28 22.74 8.52 -7.55
C LYS A 28 22.81 7.94 -8.97
N LYS A 29 21.67 7.49 -9.52
CA LYS A 29 21.64 6.74 -10.78
C LYS A 29 21.40 7.62 -11.99
N PHE A 30 20.65 8.68 -11.84
CA PHE A 30 20.19 9.52 -12.96
C PHE A 30 20.46 11.02 -12.77
N GLY A 31 20.98 11.45 -11.64
CA GLY A 31 21.17 12.87 -11.33
C GLY A 31 19.85 13.65 -11.18
N ILE A 32 18.74 12.94 -10.93
CA ILE A 32 17.41 13.54 -10.79
C ILE A 32 17.13 13.83 -9.33
N SER A 33 16.91 15.11 -9.00
CA SER A 33 16.46 15.55 -7.66
C SER A 33 14.94 15.54 -7.54
N ILE A 34 14.44 15.65 -6.31
CA ILE A 34 13.00 15.84 -6.04
C ILE A 34 12.54 17.16 -6.70
N LYS A 35 11.46 17.10 -7.46
CA LYS A 35 10.82 18.25 -8.12
C LYS A 35 9.53 18.65 -7.43
N ASN A 36 8.64 17.69 -7.21
CA ASN A 36 7.30 17.92 -6.69
C ASN A 36 7.07 17.04 -5.44
N PRO A 37 7.56 17.46 -4.25
CA PRO A 37 7.52 16.63 -3.04
C PRO A 37 6.09 16.32 -2.55
N ASP A 38 5.10 17.06 -3.01
CA ASP A 38 3.71 16.92 -2.61
C ASP A 38 2.90 15.95 -3.48
N MET A 39 3.48 15.51 -4.60
CA MET A 39 2.84 14.53 -5.47
C MET A 39 2.86 13.13 -4.85
N PHE A 40 1.87 12.32 -5.22
CA PHE A 40 1.73 10.96 -4.69
C PHE A 40 2.58 9.93 -5.44
N GLU A 41 2.61 10.02 -6.76
CA GLU A 41 3.32 9.06 -7.60
C GLU A 41 4.80 9.40 -7.74
N VAL A 42 5.68 8.42 -7.58
CA VAL A 42 7.13 8.60 -7.70
C VAL A 42 7.54 9.21 -9.05
N GLN A 43 6.78 8.93 -10.10
CA GLN A 43 7.02 9.48 -11.43
C GLN A 43 6.86 11.01 -11.44
N ASP A 44 5.83 11.50 -10.76
CA ASP A 44 5.53 12.93 -10.69
C ASP A 44 6.44 13.64 -9.69
N VAL A 45 6.77 12.98 -8.58
CA VAL A 45 7.72 13.49 -7.57
C VAL A 45 9.08 13.81 -8.18
N PHE A 46 9.60 12.94 -9.05
CA PHE A 46 10.93 13.06 -9.64
C PHE A 46 10.91 13.50 -11.13
N GLU A 47 9.74 13.69 -11.72
CA GLU A 47 9.58 13.93 -13.16
C GLU A 47 10.37 12.89 -13.99
N CYS A 48 10.32 11.64 -13.57
CA CYS A 48 11.06 10.55 -14.20
C CYS A 48 10.24 9.83 -15.27
N THR A 49 10.92 9.12 -16.15
CA THR A 49 10.25 8.31 -17.17
C THR A 49 9.57 7.08 -16.56
N LYS A 50 8.57 6.54 -17.27
CA LYS A 50 7.92 5.27 -16.89
C LYS A 50 8.92 4.14 -16.61
N LYS A 51 9.93 4.00 -17.49
CA LYS A 51 10.98 2.99 -17.34
C LYS A 51 11.82 3.18 -16.07
N GLN A 52 12.12 4.42 -15.70
CA GLN A 52 12.86 4.74 -14.47
C GLN A 52 12.02 4.44 -13.22
N ARG A 53 10.70 4.77 -13.24
CA ARG A 53 9.75 4.42 -12.20
C ARG A 53 9.66 2.90 -12.00
N GLU A 54 9.49 2.15 -13.08
CA GLU A 54 9.43 0.68 -13.02
C GLU A 54 10.73 0.08 -12.44
N ALA A 55 11.90 0.57 -12.88
CA ALA A 55 13.18 0.12 -12.34
C ALA A 55 13.35 0.44 -10.84
N PHE A 56 12.82 1.57 -10.36
CA PHE A 56 12.77 1.91 -8.94
C PHE A 56 11.94 0.88 -8.17
N TRP A 57 10.71 0.60 -8.61
CA TRP A 57 9.84 -0.33 -7.93
C TRP A 57 10.35 -1.77 -7.98
N ILE A 58 10.89 -2.25 -9.08
CA ILE A 58 11.54 -3.57 -9.17
C ILE A 58 12.63 -3.71 -8.09
N LYS A 59 13.41 -2.65 -7.86
CA LYS A 59 14.48 -2.66 -6.85
C LYS A 59 13.96 -2.63 -5.43
N TYR A 60 12.90 -1.87 -5.16
CA TYR A 60 12.49 -1.53 -3.79
C TYR A 60 11.21 -2.19 -3.30
N ILE A 61 10.47 -2.88 -4.17
CA ILE A 61 9.16 -3.45 -3.83
C ILE A 61 9.23 -4.42 -2.63
N TRP A 62 10.25 -5.24 -2.54
CA TRP A 62 10.45 -6.16 -1.42
C TRP A 62 10.67 -5.44 -0.10
N LYS A 63 11.50 -4.39 -0.13
CA LYS A 63 11.74 -3.55 1.03
C LYS A 63 10.45 -2.87 1.50
N TYR A 64 9.70 -2.33 0.56
CA TYR A 64 8.43 -1.69 0.83
C TYR A 64 7.41 -2.67 1.43
N CYS A 65 7.20 -3.81 0.77
CA CYS A 65 6.17 -4.75 1.19
C CYS A 65 6.46 -5.47 2.53
N LEU A 66 7.72 -5.65 2.91
CA LEU A 66 8.10 -6.47 4.07
C LEU A 66 8.72 -5.68 5.23
N LYS A 67 9.34 -4.54 4.94
CA LYS A 67 10.19 -3.83 5.92
C LYS A 67 9.72 -2.42 6.25
N GLU A 68 8.89 -1.80 5.40
CA GLU A 68 8.41 -0.46 5.71
C GLU A 68 7.54 -0.51 6.97
N PRO A 69 7.78 0.39 7.95
CA PRO A 69 6.98 0.42 9.17
C PRO A 69 5.52 0.77 8.87
N MET A 70 4.64 0.27 9.72
CA MET A 70 3.24 0.70 9.74
C MET A 70 3.17 2.14 10.26
N THR A 71 2.18 2.88 9.80
CA THR A 71 1.85 4.22 10.34
C THR A 71 1.70 4.15 11.86
N ASP A 72 2.28 5.12 12.55
CA ASP A 72 2.29 5.16 14.02
C ASP A 72 0.87 5.00 14.59
N ASN A 73 0.75 4.17 15.61
CA ASN A 73 -0.49 3.84 16.31
C ASN A 73 -1.59 3.17 15.46
N ALA A 74 -1.37 2.92 14.15
CA ALA A 74 -2.41 2.37 13.28
C ALA A 74 -2.93 1.01 13.79
N ALA A 75 -2.04 0.09 14.17
CA ALA A 75 -2.45 -1.21 14.70
C ALA A 75 -3.21 -1.08 16.03
N GLU A 76 -2.79 -0.17 16.92
CA GLU A 76 -3.48 0.09 18.20
C GLU A 76 -4.90 0.60 17.97
N VAL A 77 -5.06 1.60 17.11
CA VAL A 77 -6.36 2.18 16.78
C VAL A 77 -7.28 1.14 16.15
N VAL A 78 -6.80 0.39 15.15
CA VAL A 78 -7.60 -0.65 14.50
C VAL A 78 -8.01 -1.75 15.46
N ASN A 79 -7.10 -2.21 16.30
CA ASN A 79 -7.39 -3.24 17.28
C ASN A 79 -8.38 -2.76 18.35
N LYS A 80 -8.34 -1.46 18.70
CA LYS A 80 -9.33 -0.85 19.61
C LYS A 80 -10.72 -0.83 18.97
N LEU A 81 -10.84 -0.38 17.73
CA LEU A 81 -12.12 -0.38 17.00
C LEU A 81 -12.75 -1.78 16.95
N ARG A 82 -11.94 -2.82 16.72
CA ARG A 82 -12.44 -4.21 16.77
C ARG A 82 -12.93 -4.63 18.16
N LYS A 83 -12.21 -4.24 19.22
CA LYS A 83 -12.65 -4.51 20.61
C LYS A 83 -13.96 -3.79 20.96
N GLU A 84 -14.22 -2.65 20.33
CA GLU A 84 -15.46 -1.90 20.46
C GLU A 84 -16.62 -2.48 19.63
N GLY A 85 -16.40 -3.62 18.95
CA GLY A 85 -17.41 -4.35 18.19
C GLY A 85 -17.57 -3.91 16.74
N HIS A 86 -16.64 -3.11 16.21
CA HIS A 86 -16.61 -2.78 14.80
C HIS A 86 -15.98 -3.92 13.98
N LYS A 87 -16.54 -4.18 12.79
CA LYS A 87 -15.95 -5.10 11.82
C LYS A 87 -14.94 -4.32 10.96
N VAL A 88 -13.71 -4.81 10.88
CA VAL A 88 -12.64 -4.18 10.10
C VAL A 88 -12.26 -5.05 8.91
N ILE A 89 -12.39 -4.50 7.72
CA ILE A 89 -12.07 -5.16 6.44
C ILE A 89 -10.95 -4.39 5.76
N ILE A 90 -9.84 -5.06 5.45
CA ILE A 90 -8.77 -4.48 4.64
C ILE A 90 -9.21 -4.53 3.17
N ILE A 91 -9.24 -3.37 2.49
CA ILE A 91 -9.62 -3.27 1.07
C ILE A 91 -8.49 -2.57 0.32
N THR A 92 -7.75 -3.33 -0.48
CA THR A 92 -6.52 -2.81 -1.08
C THR A 92 -6.38 -3.15 -2.56
N SER A 93 -5.83 -2.21 -3.34
CA SER A 93 -5.40 -2.42 -4.73
C SER A 93 -3.87 -2.56 -4.83
N ARG A 94 -3.22 -3.08 -3.78
CA ARG A 94 -1.76 -3.23 -3.76
C ARG A 94 -1.28 -4.07 -4.95
N VAL A 95 -0.23 -3.60 -5.58
CA VAL A 95 0.37 -4.19 -6.80
C VAL A 95 0.53 -5.71 -6.71
N HIS A 96 0.26 -6.39 -7.80
CA HIS A 96 0.35 -7.86 -7.98
C HIS A 96 -0.57 -8.72 -7.10
N THR A 97 -1.34 -8.18 -6.18
CA THR A 97 -2.17 -8.99 -5.27
C THR A 97 -3.34 -9.70 -5.95
N THR A 98 -3.83 -9.18 -7.07
CA THR A 98 -4.89 -9.79 -7.89
C THR A 98 -4.39 -10.72 -8.98
N GLU A 99 -3.08 -10.76 -9.20
CA GLU A 99 -2.50 -11.67 -10.20
C GLU A 99 -2.72 -13.15 -9.85
N THR A 100 -2.86 -13.95 -10.88
CA THR A 100 -2.94 -15.41 -10.76
C THR A 100 -1.56 -16.03 -10.56
N GLY A 101 -1.51 -17.31 -10.14
CA GLY A 101 -0.25 -18.04 -10.02
C GLY A 101 0.59 -17.66 -8.79
N ILE A 102 1.90 -17.87 -8.92
CA ILE A 102 2.87 -17.73 -7.80
C ILE A 102 3.04 -16.27 -7.38
N THR A 103 3.09 -15.36 -8.34
CA THR A 103 3.28 -13.91 -8.06
C THR A 103 2.17 -13.39 -7.14
N GLY A 104 0.92 -13.57 -7.51
CA GLY A 104 -0.19 -13.11 -6.70
C GLY A 104 -0.24 -13.77 -5.31
N LYS A 105 0.03 -15.07 -5.24
CA LYS A 105 0.13 -15.79 -3.95
C LYS A 105 1.19 -15.17 -3.04
N LEU A 106 2.36 -14.85 -3.61
CA LEU A 106 3.48 -14.28 -2.89
C LEU A 106 3.17 -12.86 -2.36
N PHE A 107 2.60 -11.98 -3.21
CA PHE A 107 2.26 -10.62 -2.79
C PHE A 107 1.14 -10.60 -1.73
N ARG A 108 0.13 -11.46 -1.85
CA ARG A 108 -0.89 -11.64 -0.80
C ARG A 108 -0.29 -12.17 0.50
N TRP A 109 0.65 -13.11 0.42
CA TRP A 109 1.36 -13.62 1.60
C TRP A 109 2.20 -12.51 2.26
N MET A 110 2.94 -11.73 1.49
CA MET A 110 3.75 -10.61 2.03
C MET A 110 2.89 -9.62 2.81
N LEU A 111 1.74 -9.23 2.27
CA LEU A 111 0.85 -8.32 2.97
C LEU A 111 0.30 -8.92 4.26
N LYS A 112 -0.21 -10.15 4.21
CA LYS A 112 -0.71 -10.84 5.42
C LYS A 112 0.38 -11.01 6.46
N HIS A 113 1.60 -11.35 6.05
CA HIS A 113 2.75 -11.46 6.93
C HIS A 113 3.11 -10.11 7.58
N TRP A 114 3.11 -9.03 6.79
CA TRP A 114 3.40 -7.68 7.28
C TRP A 114 2.33 -7.19 8.29
N LEU A 115 1.05 -7.41 8.00
CA LEU A 115 -0.04 -7.09 8.94
C LEU A 115 0.12 -7.85 10.26
N LYS A 116 0.39 -9.16 10.19
CA LYS A 116 0.63 -10.02 11.37
C LYS A 116 1.85 -9.56 12.17
N LYS A 117 2.95 -9.24 11.51
CA LYS A 117 4.19 -8.74 12.14
C LYS A 117 3.94 -7.45 12.92
N ASN A 118 3.09 -6.57 12.41
CA ASN A 118 2.68 -5.33 13.06
C ASN A 118 1.52 -5.52 14.05
N GLN A 119 1.13 -6.76 14.35
CA GLN A 119 0.08 -7.11 15.30
C GLN A 119 -1.29 -6.46 14.99
N LEU A 120 -1.54 -6.10 13.74
CA LEU A 120 -2.82 -5.59 13.28
C LEU A 120 -3.78 -6.76 13.05
N THR A 121 -4.93 -6.73 13.71
CA THR A 121 -6.01 -7.71 13.55
C THR A 121 -7.12 -7.14 12.65
N TYR A 122 -7.73 -8.00 11.84
CA TYR A 122 -8.80 -7.63 10.92
C TYR A 122 -9.76 -8.82 10.76
N ASP A 123 -10.96 -8.57 10.25
CA ASP A 123 -11.98 -9.60 10.06
C ASP A 123 -11.90 -10.24 8.68
N ASP A 124 -11.59 -9.42 7.67
CA ASP A 124 -11.42 -9.90 6.28
C ASP A 124 -10.43 -9.04 5.50
N ILE A 125 -9.97 -9.55 4.36
CA ILE A 125 -9.10 -8.84 3.45
C ILE A 125 -9.54 -9.06 2.00
N ILE A 126 -9.83 -7.98 1.28
CA ILE A 126 -10.30 -7.98 -0.10
C ILE A 126 -9.25 -7.31 -1.00
N PHE A 127 -8.84 -8.03 -2.03
CA PHE A 127 -7.90 -7.54 -3.02
C PHE A 127 -8.65 -7.03 -4.24
N CYS A 128 -8.52 -5.74 -4.52
CA CYS A 128 -9.13 -5.07 -5.66
C CYS A 128 -8.13 -4.94 -6.81
N GLU A 129 -8.61 -4.85 -8.04
CA GLU A 129 -7.75 -4.60 -9.19
C GLU A 129 -7.11 -3.22 -9.12
N GLU A 130 -5.84 -3.14 -9.52
CA GLU A 130 -5.07 -1.90 -9.58
C GLU A 130 -5.55 -0.97 -10.71
N LYS A 131 -6.10 -1.57 -11.78
CA LYS A 131 -6.57 -0.86 -12.97
C LYS A 131 -8.04 -0.47 -12.84
N GLY A 132 -8.26 0.76 -12.44
CA GLY A 132 -9.58 1.35 -12.41
C GLY A 132 -9.61 2.57 -11.49
N SER A 133 -10.36 3.56 -11.84
CA SER A 133 -10.54 4.85 -11.16
C SER A 133 -11.21 4.76 -9.76
N GLY A 134 -10.80 3.82 -8.92
CA GLY A 134 -11.42 3.57 -7.61
C GLY A 134 -12.78 2.88 -7.68
N VAL A 135 -13.31 2.64 -8.88
CA VAL A 135 -14.65 2.04 -9.09
C VAL A 135 -14.73 0.66 -8.47
N ASP A 136 -13.68 -0.16 -8.59
CA ASP A 136 -13.68 -1.49 -8.00
C ASP A 136 -13.69 -1.45 -6.47
N LYS A 137 -12.91 -0.57 -5.84
CA LYS A 137 -12.99 -0.36 -4.38
C LYS A 137 -14.35 0.14 -3.93
N LEU A 138 -14.96 1.10 -4.66
CA LEU A 138 -16.29 1.60 -4.33
C LEU A 138 -17.35 0.51 -4.41
N ARG A 139 -17.31 -0.33 -5.44
CA ARG A 139 -18.21 -1.50 -5.58
C ARG A 139 -18.04 -2.44 -4.39
N VAL A 140 -16.81 -2.82 -4.06
CA VAL A 140 -16.48 -3.68 -2.92
C VAL A 140 -16.98 -3.07 -1.59
N CYS A 141 -16.81 -1.77 -1.39
CA CYS A 141 -17.33 -1.09 -0.20
C CYS A 141 -18.84 -1.22 -0.09
N ARG A 142 -19.58 -1.00 -1.19
CA ARG A 142 -21.04 -1.15 -1.22
C ARG A 142 -21.49 -2.59 -0.96
N GLU A 143 -20.87 -3.57 -1.61
CA GLU A 143 -21.18 -5.01 -1.46
C GLU A 143 -20.93 -5.52 -0.03
N ASN A 144 -20.01 -4.91 0.71
CA ASN A 144 -19.67 -5.26 2.09
C ASN A 144 -20.29 -4.33 3.13
N ASN A 145 -21.20 -3.43 2.71
CA ASN A 145 -21.86 -2.46 3.58
C ASN A 145 -20.84 -1.70 4.46
N ILE A 146 -19.79 -1.19 3.81
CA ILE A 146 -18.81 -0.31 4.48
C ILE A 146 -19.49 1.03 4.78
N ASP A 147 -19.41 1.46 6.03
CA ASP A 147 -20.02 2.70 6.54
C ASP A 147 -19.17 3.94 6.20
#